data_6d0172b5b3ceaab383eeba09901e4691
#
_entry.id   6d0172b5b3ceaab383eeba09901e4691
#
_cell.length_a   1.000
_cell.length_b   1.000
_cell.length_c   1.000
_cell.angle_alpha   90.00
_cell.angle_beta   90.00
_cell.angle_gamma   90.00
#
_symmetry.space_group_name_H-M   'P 1'
#
loop_
_entity.id
_entity.type
_entity.pdbx_description
1 polymer ?
#
loop_
_entity_poly.entity_id
_entity_poly.type
_entity_poly.pdbx_seq_one_letter_code
_entity_poly.pdbx_strand_id
1 'polypeptide(L)'
;MFCPSIKPGLNYGGQFLPAEEIASHPEVDFVIVATVGKVGLGPTLAALRAGKTVALASKEVLVTAGEILVSEANIHHAQILPIDSEHSAIWQCLQGEKSKPHRLLLTASGGPFYHYSQAQLAAVTPEQALHHPVWKMGKKVTVDSATLMNKGLEVIEAHWLFSFPFDSIGILIHPQSIIHSMVEFMDGSLKAQLSWPDMRLPIQYALSYPERWANPGLPRLDWNKINSLDFEPVDYDRFPCLKLAVEAGKSGGTYPAVLCAADEVAVELFLSHRIGFTDIARIVQGTLEQHRRISRPSLEELLAADNWARECATWLSLGGNRKHERRDNPGTKR
;
A
#
# COMPACT_ATOMS: atom_id res chain seq x y z
N MET A 1 -10.78 12.90 18.76
CA MET A 1 -9.75 12.91 17.70
C MET A 1 -8.48 12.28 18.27
N PHE A 2 -8.06 11.15 17.72
CA PHE A 2 -6.78 10.52 18.09
C PHE A 2 -5.69 11.08 17.17
N CYS A 3 -4.64 11.69 17.74
CA CYS A 3 -3.48 12.13 17.00
C CYS A 3 -2.22 11.68 17.75
N PRO A 4 -1.45 10.72 17.23
CA PRO A 4 -0.25 10.22 17.90
C PRO A 4 0.86 11.28 18.08
N SER A 5 0.74 12.43 17.41
CA SER A 5 1.72 13.53 17.43
C SER A 5 1.28 14.75 18.24
N ILE A 6 0.32 14.62 19.15
CA ILE A 6 -0.08 15.74 20.03
C ILE A 6 1.08 16.10 20.95
N LYS A 7 1.57 17.33 20.82
CA LYS A 7 2.57 17.88 21.73
C LYS A 7 1.95 18.05 23.14
N PRO A 8 2.62 17.57 24.21
CA PRO A 8 2.18 17.83 25.57
C PRO A 8 2.01 19.32 25.81
N GLY A 9 0.86 19.74 26.37
CA GLY A 9 0.61 21.14 26.77
C GLY A 9 -0.39 21.92 25.93
N LEU A 10 -0.95 21.38 24.85
CA LEU A 10 -2.07 22.02 24.14
C LEU A 10 -3.39 21.48 24.70
N ASN A 11 -4.20 22.37 25.28
CA ASN A 11 -5.56 22.04 25.75
C ASN A 11 -6.54 22.18 24.57
N TYR A 12 -6.94 21.06 24.00
CA TYR A 12 -7.90 21.02 22.87
C TYR A 12 -9.37 21.00 23.33
N GLY A 13 -9.64 21.04 24.64
CA GLY A 13 -11.00 21.03 25.19
C GLY A 13 -11.80 19.74 24.92
N GLY A 14 -11.15 18.70 24.42
CA GLY A 14 -11.74 17.41 24.08
C GLY A 14 -11.30 16.28 24.99
N GLN A 15 -12.04 15.17 24.95
CA GLN A 15 -11.67 13.93 25.63
C GLN A 15 -10.70 13.12 24.74
N PHE A 16 -9.64 12.58 25.36
CA PHE A 16 -8.75 11.64 24.69
C PHE A 16 -9.23 10.21 24.94
N LEU A 17 -9.48 9.49 23.86
CA LEU A 17 -9.88 8.09 23.87
C LEU A 17 -8.88 7.27 23.03
N PRO A 18 -8.75 5.95 23.28
CA PRO A 18 -8.06 5.04 22.39
C PRO A 18 -8.61 5.14 20.96
N ALA A 19 -7.75 4.89 19.97
CA ALA A 19 -8.13 5.02 18.57
C ALA A 19 -9.29 4.08 18.18
N GLU A 20 -9.32 2.89 18.76
CA GLU A 20 -10.35 1.88 18.57
C GLU A 20 -11.71 2.35 19.11
N GLU A 21 -11.71 2.99 20.28
CA GLU A 21 -12.94 3.55 20.88
C GLU A 21 -13.50 4.69 20.02
N ILE A 22 -12.63 5.58 19.53
CA ILE A 22 -13.04 6.66 18.61
C ILE A 22 -13.61 6.07 17.33
N ALA A 23 -12.94 5.09 16.74
CA ALA A 23 -13.32 4.50 15.47
C ALA A 23 -14.66 3.75 15.54
N SER A 24 -14.99 3.17 16.69
CA SER A 24 -16.26 2.47 16.93
C SER A 24 -17.36 3.33 17.59
N HIS A 25 -17.05 4.59 17.94
CA HIS A 25 -17.97 5.44 18.70
C HIS A 25 -19.33 5.62 17.98
N PRO A 26 -20.47 5.55 18.67
CA PRO A 26 -21.80 5.64 18.06
C PRO A 26 -22.06 6.93 17.25
N GLU A 27 -21.44 8.04 17.64
CA GLU A 27 -21.56 9.35 16.95
C GLU A 27 -20.64 9.48 15.73
N VAL A 28 -19.85 8.45 15.40
CA VAL A 28 -18.97 8.44 14.23
C VAL A 28 -19.58 7.58 13.15
N ASP A 29 -19.89 8.15 12.00
CA ASP A 29 -20.44 7.43 10.85
C ASP A 29 -19.35 7.02 9.84
N PHE A 30 -18.26 7.78 9.80
CA PHE A 30 -17.22 7.67 8.80
C PHE A 30 -15.82 7.76 9.44
N VAL A 31 -14.94 6.83 9.12
CA VAL A 31 -13.59 6.77 9.68
C VAL A 31 -12.56 6.90 8.57
N ILE A 32 -11.61 7.84 8.72
CA ILE A 32 -10.45 7.94 7.84
C ILE A 32 -9.25 7.34 8.56
N VAL A 33 -8.63 6.33 7.96
CA VAL A 33 -7.41 5.69 8.46
C VAL A 33 -6.23 6.13 7.59
N ALA A 34 -5.42 7.04 8.14
CA ALA A 34 -4.25 7.62 7.46
C ALA A 34 -3.00 7.55 8.38
N THR A 35 -2.84 6.43 9.07
CA THR A 35 -1.69 6.15 9.93
C THR A 35 -0.58 5.47 9.13
N VAL A 36 0.64 5.44 9.67
CA VAL A 36 1.77 4.75 9.05
C VAL A 36 1.82 3.30 9.52
N GLY A 37 2.08 2.37 8.59
CA GLY A 37 2.26 0.95 8.87
C GLY A 37 1.03 0.29 9.53
N LYS A 38 1.26 -0.68 10.39
CA LYS A 38 0.19 -1.50 11.03
C LYS A 38 -0.64 -0.78 12.11
N VAL A 39 -0.28 0.46 12.50
CA VAL A 39 -0.97 1.18 13.61
C VAL A 39 -2.46 1.37 13.34
N GLY A 40 -2.84 1.51 12.07
CA GLY A 40 -4.24 1.65 11.66
C GLY A 40 -5.06 0.36 11.76
N LEU A 41 -4.47 -0.81 11.98
CA LEU A 41 -5.17 -2.09 11.90
C LEU A 41 -6.26 -2.24 12.99
N GLY A 42 -5.93 -1.95 14.26
CA GLY A 42 -6.89 -1.98 15.37
C GLY A 42 -8.09 -1.06 15.14
N PRO A 43 -7.87 0.24 14.90
CA PRO A 43 -8.96 1.18 14.60
C PRO A 43 -9.79 0.80 13.37
N THR A 44 -9.15 0.26 12.31
CA THR A 44 -9.88 -0.22 11.12
C THR A 44 -10.82 -1.36 11.48
N LEU A 45 -10.35 -2.37 12.20
CA LEU A 45 -11.17 -3.49 12.65
C LEU A 45 -12.33 -3.03 13.56
N ALA A 46 -12.06 -2.13 14.51
CA ALA A 46 -13.07 -1.59 15.41
C ALA A 46 -14.18 -0.85 14.63
N ALA A 47 -13.81 -0.04 13.64
CA ALA A 47 -14.74 0.65 12.78
C ALA A 47 -15.59 -0.31 11.94
N LEU A 48 -14.97 -1.30 11.29
CA LEU A 48 -15.66 -2.28 10.46
C LEU A 48 -16.65 -3.12 11.28
N ARG A 49 -16.25 -3.59 12.48
CA ARG A 49 -17.13 -4.34 13.41
C ARG A 49 -18.30 -3.50 13.91
N ALA A 50 -18.15 -2.19 13.96
CA ALA A 50 -19.22 -1.25 14.29
C ALA A 50 -20.09 -0.86 13.06
N GLY A 51 -19.90 -1.49 11.90
CA GLY A 51 -20.67 -1.22 10.68
C GLY A 51 -20.36 0.13 10.02
N LYS A 52 -19.21 0.74 10.33
CA LYS A 52 -18.84 2.07 9.82
C LYS A 52 -18.26 2.01 8.41
N THR A 53 -18.41 3.08 7.65
CA THR A 53 -17.64 3.28 6.41
C THR A 53 -16.22 3.71 6.75
N VAL A 54 -15.23 3.01 6.20
CA VAL A 54 -13.80 3.29 6.41
C VAL A 54 -13.17 3.73 5.10
N ALA A 55 -12.66 4.96 5.05
CA ALA A 55 -11.79 5.42 3.97
C ALA A 55 -10.33 5.12 4.35
N LEU A 56 -9.70 4.23 3.60
CA LEU A 56 -8.39 3.68 3.93
C LEU A 56 -7.31 4.30 3.04
N ALA A 57 -6.38 5.04 3.68
CA ALA A 57 -5.20 5.59 3.05
C ALA A 57 -3.92 4.79 3.38
N SER A 58 -3.95 4.00 4.47
CA SER A 58 -2.82 3.17 4.93
C SER A 58 -2.89 1.81 4.24
N LYS A 59 -2.25 1.67 3.08
CA LYS A 59 -2.26 0.42 2.30
C LYS A 59 -1.72 -0.78 3.07
N GLU A 60 -0.73 -0.57 3.95
CA GLU A 60 -0.13 -1.63 4.76
C GLU A 60 -1.16 -2.35 5.63
N VAL A 61 -2.22 -1.66 6.07
CA VAL A 61 -3.31 -2.24 6.86
C VAL A 61 -4.04 -3.32 6.06
N LEU A 62 -4.40 -3.01 4.81
CA LEU A 62 -5.10 -3.95 3.94
C LEU A 62 -4.16 -5.03 3.40
N VAL A 63 -2.92 -4.69 3.09
CA VAL A 63 -1.91 -5.65 2.66
C VAL A 63 -1.66 -6.69 3.76
N THR A 64 -1.51 -6.25 5.02
CA THR A 64 -1.19 -7.13 6.16
C THR A 64 -2.36 -8.04 6.54
N ALA A 65 -3.59 -7.52 6.55
CA ALA A 65 -4.75 -8.22 7.13
C ALA A 65 -5.98 -8.24 6.21
N GLY A 66 -5.81 -8.14 4.90
CA GLY A 66 -6.89 -7.97 3.93
C GLY A 66 -7.99 -9.03 4.04
N GLU A 67 -7.63 -10.31 4.21
CA GLU A 67 -8.60 -11.40 4.38
C GLU A 67 -9.52 -11.16 5.60
N ILE A 68 -8.95 -10.77 6.72
CA ILE A 68 -9.70 -10.48 7.95
C ILE A 68 -10.57 -9.24 7.76
N LEU A 69 -10.00 -8.15 7.23
CA LEU A 69 -10.70 -6.88 7.08
C LEU A 69 -11.88 -6.97 6.12
N VAL A 70 -11.70 -7.62 4.97
CA VAL A 70 -12.77 -7.83 3.98
C VAL A 70 -13.85 -8.76 4.55
N SER A 71 -13.47 -9.80 5.30
CA SER A 71 -14.43 -10.67 5.99
C SER A 71 -15.27 -9.90 7.01
N GLU A 72 -14.63 -9.11 7.88
CA GLU A 72 -15.34 -8.29 8.89
C GLU A 72 -16.23 -7.23 8.24
N ALA A 73 -15.77 -6.58 7.16
CA ALA A 73 -16.58 -5.64 6.42
C ALA A 73 -17.87 -6.29 5.87
N ASN A 74 -17.75 -7.50 5.31
CA ASN A 74 -18.90 -8.23 4.78
C ASN A 74 -19.87 -8.67 5.90
N ILE A 75 -19.36 -9.19 7.02
CA ILE A 75 -20.17 -9.65 8.17
C ILE A 75 -20.98 -8.49 8.75
N HIS A 76 -20.37 -7.32 8.88
CA HIS A 76 -20.97 -6.15 9.52
C HIS A 76 -21.56 -5.14 8.54
N HIS A 77 -21.67 -5.47 7.25
CA HIS A 77 -22.17 -4.59 6.19
C HIS A 77 -21.45 -3.22 6.14
N ALA A 78 -20.19 -3.20 6.55
CA ALA A 78 -19.32 -2.03 6.49
C ALA A 78 -18.71 -1.87 5.09
N GLN A 79 -18.26 -0.66 4.77
CA GLN A 79 -17.61 -0.37 3.48
C GLN A 79 -16.16 0.04 3.70
N ILE A 80 -15.27 -0.44 2.82
CA ILE A 80 -13.89 0.04 2.72
C ILE A 80 -13.77 0.84 1.43
N LEU A 81 -13.48 2.13 1.54
CA LEU A 81 -13.30 3.05 0.42
C LEU A 81 -11.82 3.34 0.22
N PRO A 82 -11.30 3.23 -1.02
CA PRO A 82 -9.90 3.51 -1.28
C PRO A 82 -9.61 5.02 -1.32
N ILE A 83 -8.52 5.43 -0.66
CA ILE A 83 -7.96 6.78 -0.80
C ILE A 83 -6.73 6.77 -1.73
N ASP A 84 -6.00 5.65 -1.82
CA ASP A 84 -4.87 5.55 -2.73
C ASP A 84 -5.31 5.86 -4.17
N SER A 85 -4.50 6.66 -4.90
CA SER A 85 -4.93 7.27 -6.17
C SER A 85 -5.29 6.23 -7.23
N GLU A 86 -4.53 5.16 -7.32
CA GLU A 86 -4.72 4.08 -8.28
C GLU A 86 -5.99 3.30 -8.00
N HIS A 87 -6.25 2.99 -6.74
CA HIS A 87 -7.45 2.25 -6.33
C HIS A 87 -8.69 3.13 -6.41
N SER A 88 -8.58 4.41 -6.05
CA SER A 88 -9.65 5.38 -6.28
C SER A 88 -9.99 5.48 -7.77
N ALA A 89 -9.00 5.46 -8.65
CA ALA A 89 -9.21 5.48 -10.09
C ALA A 89 -9.97 4.25 -10.60
N ILE A 90 -9.55 3.05 -10.16
CA ILE A 90 -10.27 1.79 -10.48
C ILE A 90 -11.70 1.86 -9.98
N TRP A 91 -11.89 2.24 -8.71
CA TRP A 91 -13.21 2.38 -8.12
C TRP A 91 -14.11 3.33 -8.90
N GLN A 92 -13.58 4.49 -9.33
CA GLN A 92 -14.30 5.46 -10.16
C GLN A 92 -14.67 4.88 -11.54
N CYS A 93 -13.77 4.10 -12.17
CA CYS A 93 -14.03 3.45 -13.45
C CYS A 93 -15.11 2.36 -13.36
N LEU A 94 -15.25 1.72 -12.21
CA LEU A 94 -16.24 0.68 -11.96
C LEU A 94 -17.65 1.22 -11.64
N GLN A 95 -17.79 2.52 -11.34
CA GLN A 95 -19.09 3.09 -11.02
C GLN A 95 -20.06 2.97 -12.20
N GLY A 96 -21.25 2.41 -11.90
CA GLY A 96 -22.31 2.19 -12.89
C GLY A 96 -22.15 0.96 -13.77
N GLU A 97 -21.03 0.24 -13.67
CA GLU A 97 -20.82 -0.98 -14.42
C GLU A 97 -21.49 -2.17 -13.72
N LYS A 98 -22.21 -2.97 -14.50
CA LYS A 98 -22.86 -4.20 -14.04
C LYS A 98 -22.05 -5.45 -14.39
N SER A 99 -21.24 -5.37 -15.44
CA SER A 99 -20.42 -6.49 -15.90
C SER A 99 -19.09 -6.54 -15.16
N LYS A 100 -18.65 -7.76 -14.84
CA LYS A 100 -17.33 -7.95 -14.25
C LYS A 100 -16.25 -7.55 -15.26
N PRO A 101 -15.24 -6.75 -14.86
CA PRO A 101 -14.11 -6.42 -15.73
C PRO A 101 -13.30 -7.66 -16.12
N HIS A 102 -12.56 -7.57 -17.22
CA HIS A 102 -11.59 -8.58 -17.63
C HIS A 102 -10.32 -8.50 -16.79
N ARG A 103 -9.75 -7.29 -16.66
CA ARG A 103 -8.57 -7.05 -15.82
C ARG A 103 -8.48 -5.61 -15.31
N LEU A 104 -7.69 -5.42 -14.27
CA LEU A 104 -7.30 -4.13 -13.75
C LEU A 104 -5.89 -3.78 -14.23
N LEU A 105 -5.64 -2.52 -14.55
CA LEU A 105 -4.33 -2.03 -14.97
C LEU A 105 -3.92 -0.87 -14.05
N LEU A 106 -3.02 -1.17 -13.12
CA LEU A 106 -2.41 -0.17 -12.25
C LEU A 106 -1.32 0.59 -13.03
N THR A 107 -1.33 1.91 -12.98
CA THR A 107 -0.23 2.71 -13.49
C THR A 107 0.79 3.00 -12.39
N ALA A 108 2.05 3.18 -12.76
CA ALA A 108 3.14 3.56 -11.88
C ALA A 108 3.96 4.65 -12.52
N SER A 109 4.43 5.64 -11.75
CA SER A 109 5.36 6.66 -12.27
C SER A 109 6.71 6.08 -12.71
N GLY A 110 7.06 4.88 -12.22
CA GLY A 110 8.36 4.26 -12.38
C GLY A 110 9.39 4.70 -11.33
N GLY A 111 9.05 5.73 -10.54
CA GLY A 111 9.97 6.27 -9.54
C GLY A 111 11.14 7.03 -10.16
N PRO A 112 12.08 7.54 -9.34
CA PRO A 112 13.21 8.36 -9.81
C PRO A 112 14.27 7.57 -10.58
N PHE A 113 14.30 6.23 -10.49
CA PHE A 113 15.39 5.40 -10.98
C PHE A 113 14.98 4.42 -12.08
N TYR A 114 13.81 4.59 -12.67
CA TYR A 114 13.27 3.64 -13.63
C TYR A 114 14.21 3.38 -14.83
N HIS A 115 14.98 4.37 -15.25
CA HIS A 115 15.95 4.26 -16.35
C HIS A 115 17.38 3.96 -15.89
N TYR A 116 17.63 3.74 -14.58
CA TYR A 116 18.97 3.44 -14.07
C TYR A 116 19.40 2.00 -14.40
N SER A 117 20.66 1.82 -14.72
CA SER A 117 21.29 0.51 -14.80
C SER A 117 21.50 -0.10 -13.40
N GLN A 118 21.74 -1.40 -13.32
CA GLN A 118 22.03 -2.09 -12.05
C GLN A 118 23.22 -1.46 -11.29
N ALA A 119 24.27 -1.04 -12.01
CA ALA A 119 25.40 -0.38 -11.41
C ALA A 119 25.05 0.99 -10.81
N GLN A 120 24.18 1.74 -11.47
CA GLN A 120 23.68 3.02 -10.96
C GLN A 120 22.77 2.81 -9.73
N LEU A 121 21.89 1.80 -9.75
CA LEU A 121 21.04 1.44 -8.61
C LEU A 121 21.86 1.07 -7.36
N ALA A 122 22.99 0.39 -7.52
CA ALA A 122 23.86 0.03 -6.41
C ALA A 122 24.52 1.26 -5.72
N ALA A 123 24.62 2.38 -6.43
CA ALA A 123 25.21 3.62 -5.93
C ALA A 123 24.19 4.67 -5.45
N VAL A 124 22.90 4.34 -5.44
CA VAL A 124 21.83 5.26 -5.03
C VAL A 124 21.92 5.58 -3.55
N THR A 125 21.81 6.88 -3.21
CA THR A 125 21.77 7.36 -1.84
C THR A 125 20.35 7.64 -1.36
N PRO A 126 20.11 7.70 -0.03
CA PRO A 126 18.81 8.07 0.53
C PRO A 126 18.30 9.42 0.01
N GLU A 127 19.17 10.41 -0.12
CA GLU A 127 18.80 11.75 -0.59
C GLU A 127 18.30 11.71 -2.03
N GLN A 128 18.93 10.91 -2.90
CA GLN A 128 18.48 10.72 -4.28
C GLN A 128 17.13 10.01 -4.32
N ALA A 129 16.94 8.97 -3.49
CA ALA A 129 15.69 8.20 -3.44
C ALA A 129 14.50 9.04 -2.96
N LEU A 130 14.74 10.06 -2.14
CA LEU A 130 13.69 10.96 -1.63
C LEU A 130 13.23 12.03 -2.65
N HIS A 131 13.86 12.12 -3.83
CA HIS A 131 13.48 13.05 -4.90
C HIS A 131 12.55 12.37 -5.91
N HIS A 132 11.26 12.26 -5.57
CA HIS A 132 10.26 11.72 -6.50
C HIS A 132 9.95 12.75 -7.60
N PRO A 133 9.90 12.35 -8.91
CA PRO A 133 9.74 13.30 -10.01
C PRO A 133 8.37 13.99 -10.06
N VAL A 134 7.32 13.35 -9.52
CA VAL A 134 5.93 13.81 -9.64
C VAL A 134 5.27 14.06 -8.28
N TRP A 135 5.37 13.11 -7.35
CA TRP A 135 4.63 13.12 -6.10
C TRP A 135 5.44 13.66 -4.92
N LYS A 136 4.77 14.40 -4.02
CA LYS A 136 5.30 14.72 -2.69
C LYS A 136 4.68 13.78 -1.67
N MET A 137 5.45 12.84 -1.17
CA MET A 137 4.99 11.77 -0.28
C MET A 137 5.86 11.69 0.99
N GLY A 138 5.41 10.88 1.95
CA GLY A 138 6.22 10.52 3.10
C GLY A 138 7.48 9.74 2.70
N LYS A 139 8.52 9.78 3.52
CA LYS A 139 9.84 9.19 3.21
C LYS A 139 9.75 7.70 2.82
N LYS A 140 8.99 6.90 3.60
CA LYS A 140 8.82 5.46 3.36
C LYS A 140 8.21 5.22 1.97
N VAL A 141 7.07 5.81 1.67
CA VAL A 141 6.36 5.64 0.39
C VAL A 141 7.21 6.12 -0.80
N THR A 142 8.03 7.15 -0.60
CA THR A 142 8.93 7.66 -1.65
C THR A 142 10.03 6.64 -1.98
N VAL A 143 10.61 5.97 -0.98
CA VAL A 143 11.57 4.88 -1.21
C VAL A 143 10.88 3.66 -1.83
N ASP A 144 9.66 3.32 -1.38
CA ASP A 144 8.87 2.23 -1.98
C ASP A 144 8.54 2.50 -3.45
N SER A 145 8.28 3.75 -3.81
CA SER A 145 8.13 4.14 -5.22
C SER A 145 9.42 3.92 -6.00
N ALA A 146 10.57 4.28 -5.42
CA ALA A 146 11.88 4.09 -6.05
C ALA A 146 12.25 2.62 -6.26
N THR A 147 11.83 1.71 -5.37
CA THR A 147 12.05 0.26 -5.46
C THR A 147 10.93 -0.47 -6.21
N LEU A 148 9.85 0.21 -6.58
CA LEU A 148 8.56 -0.34 -7.04
C LEU A 148 7.87 -1.26 -6.01
N MET A 149 8.32 -1.31 -4.76
CA MET A 149 7.61 -1.98 -3.66
C MET A 149 6.21 -1.40 -3.51
N ASN A 150 6.07 -0.06 -3.57
CA ASN A 150 4.76 0.61 -3.48
C ASN A 150 3.75 0.00 -4.45
N LYS A 151 4.15 -0.21 -5.71
CA LYS A 151 3.27 -0.80 -6.72
C LYS A 151 2.96 -2.27 -6.43
N GLY A 152 3.90 -3.00 -5.84
CA GLY A 152 3.65 -4.38 -5.39
C GLY A 152 2.64 -4.45 -4.25
N LEU A 153 2.71 -3.54 -3.27
CA LEU A 153 1.71 -3.42 -2.20
C LEU A 153 0.34 -3.05 -2.76
N GLU A 154 0.29 -2.17 -3.74
CA GLU A 154 -0.94 -1.76 -4.42
C GLU A 154 -1.60 -2.91 -5.20
N VAL A 155 -0.84 -3.83 -5.77
CA VAL A 155 -1.41 -5.05 -6.39
C VAL A 155 -2.14 -5.90 -5.34
N ILE A 156 -1.57 -6.04 -4.14
CA ILE A 156 -2.22 -6.77 -3.03
C ILE A 156 -3.46 -6.03 -2.55
N GLU A 157 -3.39 -4.71 -2.43
CA GLU A 157 -4.53 -3.86 -2.06
C GLU A 157 -5.66 -3.97 -3.08
N ALA A 158 -5.36 -3.91 -4.39
CA ALA A 158 -6.35 -4.06 -5.46
C ALA A 158 -7.02 -5.44 -5.44
N HIS A 159 -6.26 -6.50 -5.12
CA HIS A 159 -6.80 -7.84 -4.95
C HIS A 159 -7.90 -7.87 -3.89
N TRP A 160 -7.66 -7.28 -2.72
CA TRP A 160 -8.60 -7.26 -1.61
C TRP A 160 -9.79 -6.33 -1.85
N LEU A 161 -9.54 -5.11 -2.32
CA LEU A 161 -10.60 -4.10 -2.53
C LEU A 161 -11.61 -4.50 -3.60
N PHE A 162 -11.13 -5.12 -4.69
CA PHE A 162 -11.96 -5.42 -5.85
C PHE A 162 -12.22 -6.90 -6.05
N SER A 163 -11.72 -7.78 -5.16
CA SER A 163 -11.83 -9.24 -5.27
C SER A 163 -11.35 -9.77 -6.62
N PHE A 164 -10.24 -9.22 -7.12
CA PHE A 164 -9.62 -9.61 -8.38
C PHE A 164 -8.47 -10.60 -8.17
N PRO A 165 -8.36 -11.66 -8.99
CA PRO A 165 -7.21 -12.55 -8.94
C PRO A 165 -5.93 -11.81 -9.35
N PHE A 166 -4.81 -12.12 -8.72
CA PHE A 166 -3.52 -11.46 -8.97
C PHE A 166 -3.12 -11.49 -10.46
N ASP A 167 -3.41 -12.58 -11.17
CA ASP A 167 -3.07 -12.73 -12.58
C ASP A 167 -3.91 -11.83 -13.52
N SER A 168 -4.98 -11.23 -12.99
CA SER A 168 -5.83 -10.26 -13.71
C SER A 168 -5.53 -8.81 -13.29
N ILE A 169 -4.45 -8.56 -12.54
CA ILE A 169 -3.99 -7.23 -12.17
C ILE A 169 -2.66 -6.97 -12.87
N GLY A 170 -2.69 -6.14 -13.91
CA GLY A 170 -1.52 -5.73 -14.67
C GLY A 170 -0.92 -4.42 -14.15
N ILE A 171 0.34 -4.18 -14.51
CA ILE A 171 1.05 -2.95 -14.16
C ILE A 171 1.65 -2.35 -15.43
N LEU A 172 1.51 -1.03 -15.58
CA LEU A 172 2.12 -0.25 -16.64
C LEU A 172 2.87 0.94 -16.04
N ILE A 173 4.07 1.19 -16.51
CA ILE A 173 4.79 2.42 -16.17
C ILE A 173 4.19 3.54 -17.00
N HIS A 174 3.79 4.62 -16.35
CA HIS A 174 3.25 5.85 -16.93
C HIS A 174 3.91 7.05 -16.25
N PRO A 175 5.05 7.53 -16.77
CA PRO A 175 5.89 8.53 -16.09
C PRO A 175 5.16 9.82 -15.77
N GLN A 176 4.23 10.26 -16.62
CA GLN A 176 3.47 11.49 -16.42
C GLN A 176 2.46 11.40 -15.27
N SER A 177 2.08 10.20 -14.84
CA SER A 177 1.11 9.95 -13.76
C SER A 177 -0.23 10.69 -13.94
N ILE A 178 -0.64 10.97 -15.18
CA ILE A 178 -1.91 11.62 -15.52
C ILE A 178 -3.04 10.60 -15.50
N ILE A 179 -2.81 9.39 -16.04
CA ILE A 179 -3.71 8.25 -15.90
C ILE A 179 -3.33 7.55 -14.60
N HIS A 180 -4.29 7.50 -13.65
CA HIS A 180 -4.04 6.92 -12.34
C HIS A 180 -4.27 5.41 -12.30
N SER A 181 -5.18 4.87 -13.10
CA SER A 181 -5.36 3.45 -13.39
C SER A 181 -6.43 3.26 -14.47
N MET A 182 -6.54 2.03 -14.96
CA MET A 182 -7.51 1.66 -15.99
C MET A 182 -8.19 0.35 -15.65
N VAL A 183 -9.40 0.16 -16.21
CA VAL A 183 -10.18 -1.07 -16.14
C VAL A 183 -10.48 -1.52 -17.56
N GLU A 184 -10.07 -2.73 -17.90
CA GLU A 184 -10.40 -3.37 -19.18
C GLU A 184 -11.60 -4.29 -19.00
N PHE A 185 -12.58 -4.17 -19.88
CA PHE A 185 -13.81 -4.96 -19.87
C PHE A 185 -13.74 -6.14 -20.85
N MET A 186 -14.69 -7.08 -20.72
CA MET A 186 -14.74 -8.31 -21.55
C MET A 186 -14.94 -8.05 -23.04
N ASP A 187 -15.47 -6.89 -23.42
CA ASP A 187 -15.64 -6.46 -24.80
C ASP A 187 -14.37 -5.79 -25.39
N GLY A 188 -13.29 -5.70 -24.59
CA GLY A 188 -12.03 -5.07 -24.99
C GLY A 188 -12.00 -3.55 -24.79
N SER A 189 -13.07 -2.94 -24.31
CA SER A 189 -13.07 -1.51 -23.99
C SER A 189 -12.30 -1.22 -22.70
N LEU A 190 -11.71 -0.01 -22.62
CA LEU A 190 -10.95 0.47 -21.48
C LEU A 190 -11.62 1.72 -20.92
N LYS A 191 -11.78 1.77 -19.58
CA LYS A 191 -12.03 3.01 -18.85
C LYS A 191 -10.80 3.41 -18.07
N ALA A 192 -10.49 4.70 -18.06
CA ALA A 192 -9.38 5.28 -17.32
C ALA A 192 -9.84 6.51 -16.54
N GLN A 193 -9.30 6.70 -15.35
CA GLN A 193 -9.48 7.95 -14.62
C GLN A 193 -8.21 8.80 -14.78
N LEU A 194 -8.41 10.04 -15.20
CA LEU A 194 -7.35 11.00 -15.49
C LEU A 194 -7.52 12.25 -14.62
N SER A 195 -6.40 12.69 -14.04
CA SER A 195 -6.30 14.01 -13.38
C SER A 195 -4.83 14.39 -13.22
N TRP A 196 -4.56 15.63 -12.82
CA TRP A 196 -3.25 15.97 -12.28
C TRP A 196 -2.98 15.14 -11.01
N PRO A 197 -1.70 14.76 -10.76
CA PRO A 197 -1.30 14.06 -9.53
C PRO A 197 -1.55 14.93 -8.30
N ASP A 198 -2.69 14.72 -7.65
CA ASP A 198 -3.11 15.48 -6.47
C ASP A 198 -4.01 14.62 -5.57
N MET A 199 -3.52 14.29 -4.39
CA MET A 199 -4.25 13.44 -3.43
C MET A 199 -5.56 14.06 -2.92
N ARG A 200 -5.76 15.36 -3.06
CA ARG A 200 -7.02 16.00 -2.68
C ARG A 200 -8.21 15.46 -3.47
N LEU A 201 -7.98 15.03 -4.73
CA LEU A 201 -9.07 14.47 -5.55
C LEU A 201 -9.56 13.11 -5.02
N PRO A 202 -8.74 12.07 -4.84
CA PRO A 202 -9.21 10.81 -4.31
C PRO A 202 -9.73 10.91 -2.86
N ILE A 203 -9.12 11.76 -2.01
CA ILE A 203 -9.62 12.04 -0.67
C ILE A 203 -11.02 12.66 -0.73
N GLN A 204 -11.19 13.71 -1.53
CA GLN A 204 -12.50 14.35 -1.70
C GLN A 204 -13.54 13.37 -2.23
N TYR A 205 -13.20 12.55 -3.22
CA TYR A 205 -14.13 11.58 -3.78
C TYR A 205 -14.57 10.53 -2.76
N ALA A 206 -13.65 10.02 -1.93
CA ALA A 206 -14.01 9.11 -0.86
C ALA A 206 -14.96 9.73 0.17
N LEU A 207 -14.80 11.03 0.47
CA LEU A 207 -15.64 11.77 1.40
C LEU A 207 -17.00 12.16 0.83
N SER A 208 -17.09 12.42 -0.49
CA SER A 208 -18.30 12.91 -1.14
C SER A 208 -19.14 11.80 -1.78
N TYR A 209 -18.60 10.60 -1.88
CA TYR A 209 -19.27 9.49 -2.57
C TYR A 209 -20.72 9.27 -2.05
N PRO A 210 -21.70 9.08 -2.95
CA PRO A 210 -21.58 8.89 -4.41
C PRO A 210 -21.46 10.18 -5.25
N GLU A 211 -21.46 11.34 -4.65
CA GLU A 211 -21.43 12.62 -5.33
C GLU A 211 -20.02 13.03 -5.76
N ARG A 212 -19.94 14.06 -6.62
CA ARG A 212 -18.69 14.74 -6.97
C ARG A 212 -18.80 16.21 -6.61
N TRP A 213 -18.18 16.59 -5.49
CA TRP A 213 -18.22 17.99 -5.04
C TRP A 213 -17.36 18.88 -5.93
N ALA A 214 -17.90 20.07 -6.22
CA ALA A 214 -17.14 21.10 -6.93
C ALA A 214 -15.95 21.56 -6.07
N ASN A 215 -14.76 21.59 -6.66
CA ASN A 215 -13.55 22.10 -6.01
C ASN A 215 -12.73 22.93 -6.99
N PRO A 216 -12.88 24.27 -6.98
CA PRO A 216 -12.13 25.16 -7.86
C PRO A 216 -10.62 25.21 -7.52
N GLY A 217 -10.23 24.74 -6.34
CA GLY A 217 -8.82 24.63 -5.93
C GLY A 217 -8.06 23.43 -6.51
N LEU A 218 -8.76 22.48 -7.17
CA LEU A 218 -8.13 21.38 -7.85
C LEU A 218 -7.71 21.76 -9.27
N PRO A 219 -6.47 21.46 -9.69
CA PRO A 219 -6.02 21.77 -11.04
C PRO A 219 -6.77 20.91 -12.07
N ARG A 220 -7.11 21.49 -13.19
CA ARG A 220 -7.69 20.79 -14.34
C ARG A 220 -6.61 20.46 -15.36
N LEU A 221 -6.78 19.34 -16.07
CA LEU A 221 -5.90 18.99 -17.19
C LEU A 221 -6.04 20.03 -18.31
N ASP A 222 -4.92 20.54 -18.77
CA ASP A 222 -4.84 21.41 -19.93
C ASP A 222 -4.38 20.59 -21.15
N TRP A 223 -5.32 20.19 -21.96
CA TRP A 223 -5.07 19.34 -23.13
C TRP A 223 -4.17 20.00 -24.20
N ASN A 224 -4.02 21.32 -24.16
CA ASN A 224 -3.08 21.99 -25.07
C ASN A 224 -1.59 21.79 -24.64
N LYS A 225 -1.35 21.33 -23.42
CA LYS A 225 -0.01 21.06 -22.86
C LYS A 225 0.34 19.58 -22.79
N ILE A 226 -0.65 18.69 -22.99
CA ILE A 226 -0.45 17.24 -22.94
C ILE A 226 -0.30 16.75 -24.39
N ASN A 227 0.93 16.51 -24.81
CA ASN A 227 1.24 16.06 -26.17
C ASN A 227 1.16 14.54 -26.35
N SER A 228 1.50 13.78 -25.31
CA SER A 228 1.48 12.31 -25.29
C SER A 228 1.17 11.78 -23.89
N LEU A 229 0.72 10.54 -23.85
CA LEU A 229 0.60 9.73 -22.64
C LEU A 229 1.38 8.45 -22.90
N ASP A 230 2.54 8.33 -22.27
CA ASP A 230 3.49 7.28 -22.56
C ASP A 230 3.35 6.13 -21.59
N PHE A 231 3.55 4.90 -22.09
CA PHE A 231 3.49 3.67 -21.33
C PHE A 231 4.68 2.78 -21.63
N GLU A 232 5.25 2.19 -20.60
CA GLU A 232 6.35 1.24 -20.70
C GLU A 232 6.06 -0.02 -19.89
N PRO A 233 6.61 -1.18 -20.31
CA PRO A 233 6.49 -2.42 -19.54
C PRO A 233 7.34 -2.36 -18.28
N VAL A 234 6.95 -3.12 -17.26
CA VAL A 234 7.72 -3.25 -16.02
C VAL A 234 8.93 -4.15 -16.21
N ASP A 235 10.07 -3.75 -15.64
CA ASP A 235 11.29 -4.57 -15.54
C ASP A 235 11.39 -5.19 -14.12
N TYR A 236 10.93 -6.42 -13.99
CA TYR A 236 10.93 -7.16 -12.73
C TYR A 236 12.32 -7.57 -12.26
N ASP A 237 13.30 -7.66 -13.17
CA ASP A 237 14.68 -8.04 -12.81
C ASP A 237 15.44 -6.87 -12.18
N ARG A 238 15.20 -5.65 -12.70
CA ARG A 238 15.76 -4.44 -12.10
C ARG A 238 15.10 -4.04 -10.79
N PHE A 239 13.82 -4.34 -10.64
CA PHE A 239 13.03 -3.97 -9.47
C PHE A 239 12.45 -5.20 -8.76
N PRO A 240 13.31 -6.02 -8.11
CA PRO A 240 12.89 -7.28 -7.51
C PRO A 240 11.89 -7.11 -6.36
N CYS A 241 11.82 -5.95 -5.70
CA CYS A 241 10.82 -5.67 -4.65
C CYS A 241 9.38 -5.84 -5.16
N LEU A 242 9.10 -5.40 -6.39
CA LEU A 242 7.79 -5.59 -7.01
C LEU A 242 7.44 -7.07 -7.16
N LYS A 243 8.37 -7.88 -7.68
CA LYS A 243 8.18 -9.32 -7.84
C LYS A 243 7.94 -10.00 -6.48
N LEU A 244 8.77 -9.68 -5.48
CA LEU A 244 8.62 -10.21 -4.12
C LEU A 244 7.25 -9.89 -3.52
N ALA A 245 6.74 -8.68 -3.72
CA ALA A 245 5.43 -8.29 -3.22
C ALA A 245 4.29 -9.06 -3.91
N VAL A 246 4.32 -9.18 -5.24
CA VAL A 246 3.30 -9.94 -5.98
C VAL A 246 3.32 -11.42 -5.58
N GLU A 247 4.50 -12.01 -5.42
CA GLU A 247 4.66 -13.41 -4.98
C GLU A 247 4.18 -13.62 -3.52
N ALA A 248 4.47 -12.68 -2.62
CA ALA A 248 3.98 -12.70 -1.25
C ALA A 248 2.44 -12.61 -1.21
N GLY A 249 1.86 -11.73 -2.02
CA GLY A 249 0.41 -11.61 -2.17
C GLY A 249 -0.24 -12.89 -2.68
N LYS A 250 0.30 -13.48 -3.76
CA LYS A 250 -0.17 -14.77 -4.29
C LYS A 250 -0.04 -15.92 -3.29
N SER A 251 1.02 -15.91 -2.50
CA SER A 251 1.23 -16.89 -1.44
C SER A 251 0.19 -16.75 -0.32
N GLY A 252 -0.21 -15.53 0.02
CA GLY A 252 -1.22 -15.24 1.03
C GLY A 252 -0.82 -15.64 2.45
N GLY A 253 -1.82 -15.77 3.33
CA GLY A 253 -1.60 -16.05 4.75
C GLY A 253 -0.76 -14.98 5.42
N THR A 254 0.32 -15.38 6.13
CA THR A 254 1.20 -14.44 6.83
C THR A 254 2.27 -13.79 5.95
N TYR A 255 2.45 -14.21 4.68
CA TYR A 255 3.50 -13.65 3.81
C TYR A 255 3.37 -12.14 3.57
N PRO A 256 2.19 -11.56 3.29
CA PRO A 256 2.07 -10.11 3.09
C PRO A 256 2.41 -9.29 4.34
N ALA A 257 2.09 -9.79 5.54
CA ALA A 257 2.48 -9.15 6.80
C ALA A 257 4.01 -9.15 7.00
N VAL A 258 4.65 -10.29 6.69
CA VAL A 258 6.12 -10.42 6.73
C VAL A 258 6.79 -9.52 5.70
N LEU A 259 6.24 -9.42 4.49
CA LEU A 259 6.71 -8.50 3.46
C LEU A 259 6.71 -7.06 3.95
N CYS A 260 5.57 -6.57 4.46
CA CYS A 260 5.43 -5.19 4.96
C CYS A 260 6.44 -4.89 6.08
N ALA A 261 6.55 -5.79 7.05
CA ALA A 261 7.43 -5.61 8.20
C ALA A 261 8.91 -5.59 7.80
N ALA A 262 9.33 -6.50 6.90
CA ALA A 262 10.69 -6.55 6.39
C ALA A 262 11.05 -5.32 5.56
N ASP A 263 10.12 -4.86 4.73
CA ASP A 263 10.29 -3.65 3.91
C ASP A 263 10.41 -2.40 4.78
N GLU A 264 9.55 -2.22 5.78
CA GLU A 264 9.62 -1.08 6.71
C GLU A 264 10.99 -1.01 7.39
N VAL A 265 11.50 -2.14 7.89
CA VAL A 265 12.84 -2.21 8.52
C VAL A 265 13.94 -1.90 7.51
N ALA A 266 13.89 -2.50 6.32
CA ALA A 266 14.91 -2.28 5.30
C ALA A 266 14.94 -0.83 4.81
N VAL A 267 13.78 -0.20 4.60
CA VAL A 267 13.67 1.22 4.24
C VAL A 267 14.20 2.13 5.34
N GLU A 268 13.91 1.86 6.61
CA GLU A 268 14.46 2.62 7.73
C GLU A 268 15.99 2.53 7.81
N LEU A 269 16.53 1.33 7.62
CA LEU A 269 17.98 1.10 7.58
C LEU A 269 18.64 1.81 6.40
N PHE A 270 18.02 1.82 5.23
CA PHE A 270 18.49 2.56 4.07
C PHE A 270 18.48 4.07 4.34
N LEU A 271 17.36 4.62 4.82
CA LEU A 271 17.23 6.04 5.14
C LEU A 271 18.21 6.52 6.22
N SER A 272 18.68 5.62 7.08
CA SER A 272 19.72 5.88 8.08
C SER A 272 21.14 5.55 7.62
N HIS A 273 21.37 5.33 6.31
CA HIS A 273 22.67 5.01 5.69
C HIS A 273 23.35 3.74 6.25
N ARG A 274 22.58 2.80 6.77
CA ARG A 274 23.11 1.54 7.33
C ARG A 274 23.20 0.43 6.31
N ILE A 275 22.48 0.54 5.20
CA ILE A 275 22.48 -0.40 4.07
C ILE A 275 22.41 0.36 2.74
N GLY A 276 22.79 -0.27 1.63
CA GLY A 276 22.62 0.25 0.28
C GLY A 276 21.20 0.06 -0.27
N PHE A 277 20.87 0.75 -1.36
CA PHE A 277 19.56 0.70 -2.01
C PHE A 277 19.16 -0.73 -2.42
N THR A 278 20.06 -1.46 -3.03
CA THR A 278 19.84 -2.84 -3.47
C THR A 278 19.72 -3.85 -2.33
N ASP A 279 20.22 -3.50 -1.14
CA ASP A 279 20.08 -4.33 0.06
C ASP A 279 18.62 -4.42 0.55
N ILE A 280 17.77 -3.43 0.22
CA ILE A 280 16.35 -3.46 0.57
C ILE A 280 15.72 -4.76 0.05
N ALA A 281 15.83 -5.01 -1.25
CA ALA A 281 15.29 -6.23 -1.84
C ALA A 281 15.92 -7.51 -1.26
N ARG A 282 17.23 -7.51 -1.01
CA ARG A 282 17.96 -8.66 -0.42
C ARG A 282 17.46 -9.01 0.99
N ILE A 283 17.22 -8.01 1.82
CA ILE A 283 16.72 -8.22 3.19
C ILE A 283 15.28 -8.71 3.16
N VAL A 284 14.41 -8.09 2.35
CA VAL A 284 13.03 -8.53 2.18
C VAL A 284 12.96 -9.97 1.70
N GLN A 285 13.72 -10.31 0.65
CA GLN A 285 13.79 -11.67 0.12
C GLN A 285 14.27 -12.67 1.19
N GLY A 286 15.38 -12.37 1.86
CA GLY A 286 15.93 -13.24 2.89
C GLY A 286 14.99 -13.46 4.07
N THR A 287 14.18 -12.48 4.42
CA THR A 287 13.16 -12.59 5.47
C THR A 287 12.01 -13.49 5.01
N LEU A 288 11.50 -13.30 3.79
CA LEU A 288 10.45 -14.14 3.21
C LEU A 288 10.90 -15.61 3.08
N GLU A 289 12.14 -15.87 2.64
CA GLU A 289 12.69 -17.22 2.50
C GLU A 289 12.81 -17.99 3.83
N GLN A 290 12.99 -17.28 4.95
CA GLN A 290 13.08 -17.89 6.28
C GLN A 290 11.73 -18.08 6.95
N HIS A 291 10.69 -17.41 6.44
CA HIS A 291 9.35 -17.49 7.03
C HIS A 291 8.64 -18.80 6.70
N ARG A 292 7.89 -19.30 7.69
CA ARG A 292 6.96 -20.42 7.51
C ARG A 292 5.53 -19.87 7.50
N ARG A 293 4.86 -20.03 6.35
CA ARG A 293 3.51 -19.54 6.15
C ARG A 293 2.49 -20.18 7.11
N ILE A 294 1.66 -19.34 7.72
CA ILE A 294 0.37 -19.74 8.30
C ILE A 294 -0.69 -19.35 7.27
N SER A 295 -1.49 -20.31 6.79
CA SER A 295 -2.37 -20.12 5.63
C SER A 295 -3.66 -19.36 5.94
N ARG A 296 -4.18 -19.48 7.16
CA ARG A 296 -5.37 -18.77 7.67
C ARG A 296 -5.06 -18.21 9.05
N PRO A 297 -4.25 -17.15 9.13
CA PRO A 297 -3.79 -16.63 10.39
C PRO A 297 -4.90 -15.90 11.14
N SER A 298 -4.90 -16.03 12.46
CA SER A 298 -5.60 -15.08 13.34
C SER A 298 -4.90 -13.73 13.33
N LEU A 299 -5.54 -12.72 13.91
CA LEU A 299 -4.92 -11.39 14.06
C LEU A 299 -3.63 -11.46 14.88
N GLU A 300 -3.65 -12.23 15.97
CA GLU A 300 -2.49 -12.44 16.86
C GLU A 300 -1.33 -13.10 16.10
N GLU A 301 -1.62 -14.09 15.25
CA GLU A 301 -0.63 -14.76 14.42
C GLU A 301 -0.04 -13.81 13.35
N LEU A 302 -0.85 -12.92 12.76
CA LEU A 302 -0.36 -11.87 11.84
C LEU A 302 0.59 -10.90 12.56
N LEU A 303 0.22 -10.44 13.75
CA LEU A 303 1.05 -9.54 14.55
C LEU A 303 2.33 -10.21 15.04
N ALA A 304 2.27 -11.49 15.38
CA ALA A 304 3.45 -12.28 15.74
C ALA A 304 4.39 -12.46 14.54
N ALA A 305 3.85 -12.73 13.34
CA ALA A 305 4.63 -12.84 12.11
C ALA A 305 5.29 -11.52 11.73
N ASP A 306 4.60 -10.39 11.86
CA ASP A 306 5.17 -9.05 11.66
C ASP A 306 6.33 -8.78 12.63
N ASN A 307 6.15 -9.03 13.93
CA ASN A 307 7.21 -8.81 14.91
C ASN A 307 8.44 -9.70 14.63
N TRP A 308 8.22 -10.98 14.33
CA TRP A 308 9.29 -11.88 13.93
C TRP A 308 10.02 -11.39 12.67
N ALA A 309 9.31 -10.91 11.66
CA ALA A 309 9.90 -10.40 10.43
C ALA A 309 10.79 -9.18 10.67
N ARG A 310 10.41 -8.29 11.58
CA ARG A 310 11.24 -7.13 11.97
C ARG A 310 12.56 -7.55 12.60
N GLU A 311 12.52 -8.53 13.50
CA GLU A 311 13.73 -9.09 14.13
C GLU A 311 14.62 -9.77 13.09
N CYS A 312 14.02 -10.58 12.21
CA CYS A 312 14.72 -11.29 11.15
C CYS A 312 15.39 -10.34 10.15
N ALA A 313 14.66 -9.31 9.67
CA ALA A 313 15.18 -8.30 8.76
C ALA A 313 16.35 -7.52 9.39
N THR A 314 16.22 -7.14 10.67
CA THR A 314 17.29 -6.48 11.42
C THR A 314 18.52 -7.38 11.53
N TRP A 315 18.36 -8.65 11.87
CA TRP A 315 19.45 -9.62 11.95
C TRP A 315 20.15 -9.82 10.60
N LEU A 316 19.39 -9.95 9.50
CA LEU A 316 19.94 -10.06 8.14
C LEU A 316 20.74 -8.82 7.72
N SER A 317 20.36 -7.64 8.16
CA SER A 317 21.10 -6.41 7.88
C SER A 317 22.49 -6.36 8.53
N LEU A 318 22.69 -7.10 9.60
CA LEU A 318 23.97 -7.20 10.33
C LEU A 318 24.90 -8.29 9.75
N GLY A 319 24.59 -8.84 8.58
CA GLY A 319 25.38 -9.93 7.96
C GLY A 319 25.06 -11.31 8.53
N GLY A 320 23.93 -11.48 9.19
CA GLY A 320 23.45 -12.78 9.68
C GLY A 320 23.38 -13.81 8.57
N ASN A 321 24.09 -14.95 8.75
CA ASN A 321 24.19 -15.99 7.74
C ASN A 321 23.17 -17.11 8.01
N ARG A 322 22.65 -17.75 6.96
CA ARG A 322 21.58 -18.78 6.96
C ARG A 322 21.75 -20.00 7.90
N LYS A 323 22.82 -20.08 8.70
CA LYS A 323 23.18 -21.29 9.48
C LYS A 323 22.90 -21.22 10.97
N HIS A 324 22.38 -20.14 11.55
CA HIS A 324 22.17 -20.09 12.99
C HIS A 324 20.73 -19.73 13.41
N GLU A 325 20.22 -20.68 14.20
CA GLU A 325 19.10 -20.62 15.13
C GLU A 325 17.70 -20.39 14.58
N ARG A 326 16.95 -21.49 14.59
CA ARG A 326 15.48 -21.50 14.60
C ARG A 326 14.99 -20.78 15.86
N ARG A 327 15.06 -19.46 15.88
CA ARG A 327 14.34 -18.68 16.88
C ARG A 327 12.86 -18.75 16.55
N ASP A 328 12.04 -18.86 17.56
CA ASP A 328 10.59 -19.10 17.54
C ASP A 328 9.83 -18.40 16.39
N ASN A 329 9.84 -19.01 15.22
CA ASN A 329 9.00 -18.63 14.11
C ASN A 329 7.54 -19.03 14.46
N PRO A 330 6.56 -18.12 14.42
CA PRO A 330 5.17 -18.42 14.76
C PRO A 330 4.58 -19.64 14.06
N GLY A 331 5.06 -19.96 12.86
CA GLY A 331 4.67 -21.16 12.10
C GLY A 331 5.22 -22.49 12.63
N THR A 332 6.00 -22.52 13.74
CA THR A 332 6.59 -23.77 14.28
C THR A 332 5.82 -24.37 15.44
N LYS A 333 4.82 -23.71 15.99
CA LYS A 333 3.93 -24.30 17.00
C LYS A 333 2.90 -25.19 16.29
N ARG A 334 2.96 -26.50 16.61
CA ARG A 334 1.98 -27.51 16.18
C ARG A 334 0.68 -27.36 16.95
#